data_e3544fb9a8d805830b463abdea1eb427
#
_entry.id   e3544fb9a8d805830b463abdea1eb427
#
_cell.length_a   1.000
_cell.length_b   1.000
_cell.length_c   1.000
_cell.angle_alpha   90.00
_cell.angle_beta   90.00
_cell.angle_gamma   90.00
#
_symmetry.space_group_name_H-M   'P 1'
#
loop_
_entity.id
_entity.type
_entity.pdbx_description
1 polymer ?
#
loop_
_entity_poly.entity_id
_entity_poly.type
_entity_poly.pdbx_seq_one_letter_code
_entity_poly.pdbx_strand_id
1 'polypeptide(L)'
;ITSDKSYKNFEIQSGYIEDDILGGEDPYSASKGSAELVIQSYCQSFFNKDKKRIGVARAGNVIGGGDWSKDRLVPDCVKSWSKNKKAILRNPSSTRPWQHVLEAVFGYLTLSIKLKKNIKLHGEAFNFGPNNKINKNVLELVKEMKKTWNAVSWKIIKAAKDEKESKLLKLNSNKAKEKLKWQTTLNFRETIKMTIDWYKNFYDKKNDNYNFSINQISNYLQFKKKRI
;
A
#
# COMPACT_ATOMS: atom_id res chain seq x y z
N ILE A 1 -8.64 9.75 1.02
CA ILE A 1 -7.65 8.68 0.72
C ILE A 1 -8.02 8.07 -0.62
N THR A 2 -7.06 8.02 -1.54
CA THR A 2 -7.19 7.42 -2.86
C THR A 2 -6.17 6.29 -3.05
N SER A 3 -5.61 6.11 -4.24
CA SER A 3 -4.75 4.97 -4.55
C SER A 3 -3.70 5.36 -5.60
N ASP A 4 -2.62 4.61 -5.69
CA ASP A 4 -1.69 4.61 -6.82
C ASP A 4 -2.39 4.32 -8.17
N LYS A 5 -3.56 3.69 -8.14
CA LYS A 5 -4.40 3.44 -9.31
C LYS A 5 -5.10 4.69 -9.85
N SER A 6 -4.99 5.84 -9.17
CA SER A 6 -5.47 7.12 -9.71
C SER A 6 -4.64 7.63 -10.91
N TYR A 7 -3.41 7.16 -11.08
CA TYR A 7 -2.56 7.53 -12.20
C TYR A 7 -2.91 6.76 -13.49
N LYS A 8 -2.80 7.44 -14.62
CA LYS A 8 -2.74 6.77 -15.92
C LYS A 8 -1.41 6.03 -16.01
N ASN A 9 -1.46 4.69 -16.12
CA ASN A 9 -0.25 3.88 -15.99
C ASN A 9 0.51 3.75 -17.32
N PHE A 10 1.69 4.37 -17.37
CA PHE A 10 2.68 4.28 -18.46
C PHE A 10 3.91 3.43 -18.08
N GLU A 11 3.84 2.69 -16.96
CA GLU A 11 4.93 1.84 -16.44
C GLU A 11 6.25 2.60 -16.20
N ILE A 12 6.17 3.79 -15.61
CA ILE A 12 7.29 4.71 -15.37
C ILE A 12 8.27 4.12 -14.36
N GLN A 13 9.53 3.93 -14.76
CA GLN A 13 10.58 3.32 -13.93
C GLN A 13 10.99 4.17 -12.71
N SER A 14 10.97 5.49 -12.84
CA SER A 14 11.26 6.42 -11.72
C SER A 14 10.18 6.45 -10.65
N GLY A 15 8.99 5.88 -10.94
CA GLY A 15 7.79 5.98 -10.13
C GLY A 15 7.02 7.28 -10.34
N TYR A 16 5.69 7.20 -10.17
CA TYR A 16 4.77 8.33 -10.34
C TYR A 16 4.98 9.38 -9.27
N ILE A 17 5.04 10.64 -9.69
CA ILE A 17 4.99 11.83 -8.82
C ILE A 17 3.55 12.37 -8.78
N GLU A 18 3.27 13.26 -7.83
CA GLU A 18 1.92 13.73 -7.58
C GLU A 18 1.31 14.56 -8.72
N ASP A 19 2.15 15.14 -9.57
CA ASP A 19 1.75 15.97 -10.71
C ASP A 19 1.57 15.17 -12.01
N ASP A 20 1.78 13.86 -11.97
CA ASP A 20 1.58 12.99 -13.13
C ASP A 20 0.09 12.83 -13.49
N ILE A 21 -0.18 12.50 -14.74
CA ILE A 21 -1.53 12.41 -15.33
C ILE A 21 -2.38 11.41 -14.55
N LEU A 22 -3.55 11.86 -14.13
CA LEU A 22 -4.58 11.03 -13.53
C LEU A 22 -5.42 10.33 -14.59
N GLY A 23 -5.98 9.15 -14.22
CA GLY A 23 -6.87 8.37 -15.07
C GLY A 23 -6.51 6.90 -15.07
N GLY A 24 -7.30 6.07 -15.74
CA GLY A 24 -7.04 4.65 -15.84
C GLY A 24 -7.90 4.00 -16.90
N GLU A 25 -7.45 2.85 -17.42
CA GLU A 25 -8.13 2.11 -18.49
C GLU A 25 -9.24 1.20 -17.94
N ASP A 26 -9.20 0.87 -16.65
CA ASP A 26 -10.24 0.06 -16.00
C ASP A 26 -11.17 0.94 -15.14
N PRO A 27 -12.41 0.50 -14.85
CA PRO A 27 -13.41 1.29 -14.11
C PRO A 27 -12.95 1.67 -12.70
N TYR A 28 -12.17 0.83 -12.00
CA TYR A 28 -11.65 1.13 -10.69
C TYR A 28 -10.63 2.27 -10.75
N SER A 29 -9.63 2.16 -11.62
CA SER A 29 -8.60 3.19 -11.82
C SER A 29 -9.20 4.52 -12.28
N ALA A 30 -10.14 4.47 -13.25
CA ALA A 30 -10.87 5.64 -13.71
C ALA A 30 -11.64 6.31 -12.56
N SER A 31 -12.33 5.54 -11.70
CA SER A 31 -13.07 6.09 -10.56
C SER A 31 -12.16 6.78 -9.55
N LYS A 32 -10.95 6.27 -9.34
CA LYS A 32 -9.96 6.88 -8.42
C LYS A 32 -9.39 8.18 -8.98
N GLY A 33 -9.07 8.22 -10.28
CA GLY A 33 -8.65 9.44 -10.96
C GLY A 33 -9.74 10.52 -10.95
N SER A 34 -10.97 10.14 -11.31
CA SER A 34 -12.12 11.05 -11.28
C SER A 34 -12.41 11.62 -9.90
N ALA A 35 -12.33 10.79 -8.85
CA ALA A 35 -12.50 11.27 -7.48
C ALA A 35 -11.48 12.36 -7.12
N GLU A 36 -10.24 12.25 -7.55
CA GLU A 36 -9.23 13.29 -7.30
C GLU A 36 -9.49 14.57 -8.06
N LEU A 37 -9.94 14.51 -9.32
CA LEU A 37 -10.34 15.68 -10.07
C LEU A 37 -11.50 16.43 -9.39
N VAL A 38 -12.49 15.69 -8.88
CA VAL A 38 -13.58 16.25 -8.09
C VAL A 38 -13.05 16.92 -6.82
N ILE A 39 -12.17 16.26 -6.06
CA ILE A 39 -11.57 16.82 -4.84
C ILE A 39 -10.82 18.12 -5.16
N GLN A 40 -10.01 18.16 -6.23
CA GLN A 40 -9.29 19.37 -6.65
C GLN A 40 -10.25 20.51 -6.96
N SER A 41 -11.30 20.24 -7.74
CA SER A 41 -12.33 21.22 -8.08
C SER A 41 -13.01 21.79 -6.83
N TYR A 42 -13.40 20.93 -5.88
CA TYR A 42 -13.99 21.36 -4.61
C TYR A 42 -13.02 22.19 -3.76
N CYS A 43 -11.75 21.80 -3.69
CA CYS A 43 -10.72 22.57 -2.97
C CYS A 43 -10.60 23.99 -3.54
N GLN A 44 -10.58 24.12 -4.87
CA GLN A 44 -10.43 25.42 -5.54
C GLN A 44 -11.70 26.28 -5.45
N SER A 45 -12.88 25.68 -5.59
CA SER A 45 -14.12 26.43 -5.72
C SER A 45 -14.78 26.76 -4.38
N PHE A 46 -14.71 25.84 -3.40
CA PHE A 46 -15.54 25.93 -2.20
C PHE A 46 -14.75 26.02 -0.90
N PHE A 47 -13.54 25.44 -0.83
CA PHE A 47 -12.82 25.31 0.44
C PHE A 47 -11.69 26.30 0.63
N ASN A 48 -11.33 27.09 -0.36
CA ASN A 48 -10.25 28.10 -0.25
C ASN A 48 -10.53 29.19 0.78
N LYS A 49 -11.79 29.47 1.09
CA LYS A 49 -12.22 30.54 2.04
C LYS A 49 -12.52 30.01 3.43
N ASP A 50 -12.62 28.67 3.59
CA ASP A 50 -12.97 28.04 4.84
C ASP A 50 -11.74 27.59 5.63
N LYS A 51 -11.89 27.45 6.94
CA LYS A 51 -10.87 26.84 7.82
C LYS A 51 -10.71 25.32 7.59
N LYS A 52 -11.46 24.74 6.66
CA LYS A 52 -11.36 23.31 6.28
C LYS A 52 -10.15 23.09 5.41
N ARG A 53 -9.32 22.15 5.78
CA ARG A 53 -8.09 21.81 5.03
C ARG A 53 -8.18 20.37 4.55
N ILE A 54 -7.97 20.18 3.27
CA ILE A 54 -8.06 18.88 2.58
C ILE A 54 -6.70 18.56 2.00
N GLY A 55 -6.27 17.32 2.12
CA GLY A 55 -5.11 16.77 1.43
C GLY A 55 -5.45 15.39 0.92
N VAL A 56 -4.87 15.01 -0.21
CA VAL A 56 -5.07 13.71 -0.83
C VAL A 56 -3.91 12.79 -0.48
N ALA A 57 -4.21 11.57 -0.06
CA ALA A 57 -3.21 10.55 0.23
C ALA A 57 -3.38 9.38 -0.74
N ARG A 58 -2.36 9.14 -1.57
CA ARG A 58 -2.27 8.02 -2.51
C ARG A 58 -1.35 6.96 -1.95
N ALA A 59 -1.83 5.74 -1.77
CA ALA A 59 -1.01 4.60 -1.36
C ALA A 59 -1.17 3.44 -2.32
N GLY A 60 -0.07 2.73 -2.57
CA GLY A 60 -0.06 1.51 -3.38
C GLY A 60 0.03 0.27 -2.51
N ASN A 61 -0.39 -0.83 -3.04
CA ASN A 61 -0.34 -2.22 -2.55
C ASN A 61 -0.04 -2.40 -1.05
N VAL A 62 -0.96 -1.90 -0.25
CA VAL A 62 -0.90 -1.99 1.22
C VAL A 62 -1.25 -3.41 1.64
N ILE A 63 -0.40 -4.02 2.46
CA ILE A 63 -0.60 -5.34 3.04
C ILE A 63 -0.52 -5.29 4.56
N GLY A 64 -1.22 -6.20 5.23
CA GLY A 64 -1.26 -6.25 6.70
C GLY A 64 -2.15 -7.39 7.14
N GLY A 65 -2.20 -7.63 8.44
CA GLY A 65 -3.12 -8.60 9.02
C GLY A 65 -4.57 -8.14 8.94
N GLY A 66 -5.51 -9.11 8.93
CA GLY A 66 -6.95 -8.84 8.96
C GLY A 66 -7.59 -8.45 7.63
N ASP A 67 -6.87 -8.44 6.52
CA ASP A 67 -7.48 -8.33 5.19
C ASP A 67 -8.01 -9.71 4.75
N TRP A 68 -9.29 -9.78 4.46
CA TRP A 68 -9.97 -10.99 4.01
C TRP A 68 -10.61 -10.82 2.63
N SER A 69 -10.29 -9.74 1.93
CA SER A 69 -10.83 -9.44 0.60
C SER A 69 -10.47 -10.52 -0.41
N LYS A 70 -11.41 -10.81 -1.31
CA LYS A 70 -11.18 -11.73 -2.44
C LYS A 70 -10.25 -11.08 -3.47
N ASP A 71 -9.58 -11.93 -4.25
CA ASP A 71 -8.70 -11.52 -5.35
C ASP A 71 -7.53 -10.62 -4.91
N ARG A 72 -7.13 -10.76 -3.64
CA ARG A 72 -5.93 -10.16 -3.08
C ARG A 72 -4.88 -11.21 -2.78
N LEU A 73 -3.67 -10.99 -3.29
CA LEU A 73 -2.60 -11.97 -3.27
C LEU A 73 -2.31 -12.53 -1.86
N VAL A 74 -2.06 -11.67 -0.87
CA VAL A 74 -1.70 -12.12 0.48
C VAL A 74 -2.85 -12.85 1.17
N PRO A 75 -4.09 -12.30 1.23
CA PRO A 75 -5.24 -13.03 1.76
C PRO A 75 -5.49 -14.38 1.08
N ASP A 76 -5.43 -14.44 -0.25
CA ASP A 76 -5.69 -15.68 -0.99
C ASP A 76 -4.61 -16.74 -0.74
N CYS A 77 -3.35 -16.33 -0.62
CA CYS A 77 -2.25 -17.19 -0.24
C CYS A 77 -2.48 -17.80 1.16
N VAL A 78 -2.70 -16.96 2.17
CA VAL A 78 -2.85 -17.46 3.56
C VAL A 78 -4.10 -18.30 3.74
N LYS A 79 -5.23 -17.95 3.08
CA LYS A 79 -6.44 -18.78 3.06
C LYS A 79 -6.21 -20.16 2.43
N SER A 80 -5.38 -20.23 1.39
CA SER A 80 -5.03 -21.49 0.74
C SER A 80 -4.14 -22.33 1.65
N TRP A 81 -3.10 -21.74 2.21
CA TRP A 81 -2.13 -22.43 3.04
C TRP A 81 -2.71 -22.90 4.38
N SER A 82 -3.61 -22.13 4.99
CA SER A 82 -4.31 -22.57 6.21
C SER A 82 -5.15 -23.83 6.01
N LYS A 83 -5.49 -24.14 4.75
CA LYS A 83 -6.21 -25.36 4.35
C LYS A 83 -5.30 -26.40 3.69
N ASN A 84 -3.98 -26.27 3.82
CA ASN A 84 -2.98 -27.12 3.15
C ASN A 84 -3.15 -27.19 1.62
N LYS A 85 -3.67 -26.12 1.00
CA LYS A 85 -3.85 -26.03 -0.45
C LYS A 85 -2.76 -25.15 -1.09
N LYS A 86 -2.50 -25.41 -2.39
CA LYS A 86 -1.59 -24.56 -3.17
C LYS A 86 -2.25 -23.21 -3.48
N ALA A 87 -1.56 -22.10 -3.21
CA ALA A 87 -1.98 -20.80 -3.68
C ALA A 87 -1.83 -20.68 -5.21
N ILE A 88 -2.72 -19.93 -5.85
CA ILE A 88 -2.69 -19.72 -7.30
C ILE A 88 -2.04 -18.37 -7.58
N LEU A 89 -0.96 -18.37 -8.40
CA LEU A 89 -0.30 -17.16 -8.87
C LEU A 89 -0.55 -17.00 -10.37
N ARG A 90 -1.18 -15.88 -10.77
CA ARG A 90 -1.49 -15.59 -12.18
C ARG A 90 -0.33 -14.87 -12.86
N ASN A 91 0.19 -13.79 -12.26
CA ASN A 91 1.23 -12.92 -12.81
C ASN A 91 2.43 -12.82 -11.86
N PRO A 92 3.28 -13.88 -11.76
CA PRO A 92 4.36 -13.94 -10.77
C PRO A 92 5.47 -12.91 -10.98
N SER A 93 5.63 -12.37 -12.19
CA SER A 93 6.64 -11.38 -12.55
C SER A 93 6.18 -9.93 -12.34
N SER A 94 4.88 -9.68 -12.14
CA SER A 94 4.36 -8.32 -11.92
C SER A 94 4.92 -7.73 -10.64
N THR A 95 5.39 -6.48 -10.71
CA THR A 95 5.96 -5.76 -9.58
C THR A 95 4.94 -4.80 -8.95
N ARG A 96 5.02 -4.64 -7.64
CA ARG A 96 4.11 -3.76 -6.90
C ARG A 96 4.86 -3.05 -5.77
N PRO A 97 4.43 -1.84 -5.39
CA PRO A 97 5.00 -1.08 -4.28
C PRO A 97 4.48 -1.59 -2.94
N TRP A 98 4.90 -2.82 -2.56
CA TRP A 98 4.48 -3.47 -1.32
C TRP A 98 4.87 -2.67 -0.09
N GLN A 99 3.89 -2.30 0.74
CA GLN A 99 4.13 -1.65 2.01
C GLN A 99 3.19 -2.19 3.10
N HIS A 100 3.62 -2.10 4.36
CA HIS A 100 2.78 -2.47 5.48
C HIS A 100 1.67 -1.42 5.72
N VAL A 101 0.50 -1.86 6.16
CA VAL A 101 -0.63 -0.97 6.45
C VAL A 101 -0.27 0.14 7.44
N LEU A 102 0.60 -0.12 8.41
CA LEU A 102 1.04 0.88 9.38
C LEU A 102 1.84 2.01 8.75
N GLU A 103 2.56 1.77 7.65
CA GLU A 103 3.26 2.82 6.91
C GLU A 103 2.27 3.82 6.29
N ALA A 104 1.26 3.30 5.60
CA ALA A 104 0.23 4.12 4.96
C ALA A 104 -0.58 4.90 6.00
N VAL A 105 -1.09 4.21 7.04
CA VAL A 105 -1.87 4.83 8.12
C VAL A 105 -1.06 5.91 8.84
N PHE A 106 0.21 5.64 9.16
CA PHE A 106 1.09 6.65 9.77
C PHE A 106 1.31 7.86 8.85
N GLY A 107 1.42 7.62 7.53
CA GLY A 107 1.48 8.68 6.53
C GLY A 107 0.23 9.56 6.53
N TYR A 108 -0.96 8.95 6.57
CA TYR A 108 -2.23 9.67 6.62
C TYR A 108 -2.38 10.52 7.87
N LEU A 109 -2.02 9.97 9.03
CA LEU A 109 -2.02 10.71 10.30
C LEU A 109 -1.01 11.86 10.27
N THR A 110 0.17 11.63 9.71
CA THR A 110 1.20 12.68 9.54
C THR A 110 0.68 13.81 8.65
N LEU A 111 0.07 13.49 7.52
CA LEU A 111 -0.55 14.48 6.62
C LEU A 111 -1.63 15.28 7.36
N SER A 112 -2.51 14.61 8.08
CA SER A 112 -3.60 15.25 8.84
C SER A 112 -3.06 16.26 9.87
N ILE A 113 -2.04 15.86 10.65
CA ILE A 113 -1.40 16.74 11.64
C ILE A 113 -0.71 17.95 10.98
N LYS A 114 -0.03 17.72 9.85
CA LYS A 114 0.66 18.77 9.11
C LYS A 114 -0.32 19.74 8.44
N LEU A 115 -1.42 19.24 7.88
CA LEU A 115 -2.50 20.05 7.32
C LEU A 115 -3.08 21.00 8.37
N LYS A 116 -3.27 20.56 9.61
CA LYS A 116 -3.75 21.43 10.70
C LYS A 116 -2.82 22.61 10.97
N LYS A 117 -1.52 22.44 10.73
CA LYS A 117 -0.50 23.46 11.04
C LYS A 117 -0.09 24.31 9.84
N ASN A 118 -0.28 23.84 8.61
CA ASN A 118 0.23 24.48 7.41
C ASN A 118 -0.82 24.52 6.30
N ILE A 119 -1.37 25.72 6.05
CA ILE A 119 -2.38 25.94 5.01
C ILE A 119 -1.83 25.68 3.58
N LYS A 120 -0.53 25.79 3.35
CA LYS A 120 0.09 25.55 2.04
C LYS A 120 -0.01 24.10 1.58
N LEU A 121 -0.42 23.18 2.46
CA LEU A 121 -0.69 21.77 2.13
C LEU A 121 -2.14 21.53 1.70
N HIS A 122 -3.00 22.55 1.78
CA HIS A 122 -4.40 22.44 1.35
C HIS A 122 -4.49 22.19 -0.16
N GLY A 123 -5.28 21.23 -0.57
CA GLY A 123 -5.44 20.82 -1.96
C GLY A 123 -4.32 19.92 -2.49
N GLU A 124 -3.23 19.74 -1.74
CA GLU A 124 -2.08 18.97 -2.19
C GLU A 124 -2.31 17.45 -2.10
N ALA A 125 -1.81 16.73 -3.08
CA ALA A 125 -1.72 15.27 -3.05
C ALA A 125 -0.34 14.81 -2.56
N PHE A 126 -0.31 13.63 -1.93
CA PHE A 126 0.92 12.99 -1.42
C PHE A 126 0.93 11.50 -1.70
N ASN A 127 2.02 11.01 -2.26
CA ASN A 127 2.29 9.59 -2.44
C ASN A 127 2.90 8.98 -1.18
N PHE A 128 2.35 7.86 -0.74
CA PHE A 128 2.85 7.05 0.36
C PHE A 128 3.18 5.65 -0.17
N GLY A 129 4.44 5.39 -0.40
CA GLY A 129 4.95 4.13 -0.93
C GLY A 129 6.32 3.76 -0.38
N PRO A 130 6.79 2.54 -0.63
CA PRO A 130 8.11 2.10 -0.20
C PRO A 130 9.20 2.86 -0.93
N ASN A 131 10.45 2.69 -0.48
CA ASN A 131 11.60 3.29 -1.14
C ASN A 131 11.66 2.89 -2.61
N ASN A 132 11.80 3.87 -3.51
CA ASN A 132 11.82 3.70 -4.96
C ASN A 132 12.88 2.75 -5.50
N LYS A 133 13.94 2.52 -4.73
CA LYS A 133 15.02 1.57 -5.09
C LYS A 133 14.60 0.10 -4.94
N ILE A 134 13.49 -0.17 -4.22
CA ILE A 134 12.99 -1.52 -3.96
C ILE A 134 11.84 -1.80 -4.91
N ASN A 135 12.09 -2.67 -5.89
CA ASN A 135 11.06 -3.17 -6.80
C ASN A 135 10.96 -4.69 -6.63
N LYS A 136 9.83 -5.18 -6.10
CA LYS A 136 9.64 -6.59 -5.76
C LYS A 136 8.43 -7.16 -6.47
N ASN A 137 8.64 -8.30 -7.14
CA ASN A 137 7.56 -8.98 -7.84
C ASN A 137 6.76 -9.92 -6.92
N VAL A 138 5.64 -10.41 -7.45
CA VAL A 138 4.74 -11.34 -6.75
C VAL A 138 5.46 -12.60 -6.29
N LEU A 139 6.33 -13.18 -7.11
CA LEU A 139 7.05 -14.41 -6.73
C LEU A 139 8.04 -14.16 -5.60
N GLU A 140 8.73 -13.02 -5.58
CA GLU A 140 9.64 -12.64 -4.49
C GLU A 140 8.86 -12.44 -3.18
N LEU A 141 7.66 -11.84 -3.25
CA LEU A 141 6.79 -11.70 -2.08
C LEU A 141 6.43 -13.08 -1.51
N VAL A 142 5.94 -14.00 -2.34
CA VAL A 142 5.53 -15.34 -1.91
C VAL A 142 6.71 -16.15 -1.36
N LYS A 143 7.89 -16.04 -1.98
CA LYS A 143 9.12 -16.66 -1.45
C LYS A 143 9.52 -16.09 -0.08
N GLU A 144 9.34 -14.79 0.16
CA GLU A 144 9.62 -14.20 1.46
C GLU A 144 8.58 -14.64 2.51
N MET A 145 7.29 -14.73 2.15
CA MET A 145 6.23 -15.26 3.01
C MET A 145 6.54 -16.70 3.48
N LYS A 146 7.15 -17.53 2.61
CA LYS A 146 7.58 -18.91 2.93
C LYS A 146 8.54 -18.98 4.11
N LYS A 147 9.37 -17.97 4.34
CA LYS A 147 10.31 -17.97 5.47
C LYS A 147 9.62 -17.90 6.82
N THR A 148 8.38 -17.41 6.85
CA THR A 148 7.59 -17.27 8.08
C THR A 148 6.48 -18.31 8.18
N TRP A 149 5.91 -18.77 7.06
CA TRP A 149 4.84 -19.77 7.00
C TRP A 149 5.35 -21.09 6.43
N ASN A 150 5.41 -22.16 7.23
CA ASN A 150 6.09 -23.40 6.86
C ASN A 150 5.40 -24.22 5.73
N ALA A 151 4.08 -24.16 5.63
CA ALA A 151 3.30 -24.95 4.66
C ALA A 151 3.03 -24.23 3.34
N VAL A 152 4.01 -23.45 2.85
CA VAL A 152 3.83 -22.64 1.64
C VAL A 152 4.05 -23.44 0.38
N SER A 153 3.00 -23.54 -0.42
CA SER A 153 3.06 -24.07 -1.77
C SER A 153 2.22 -23.21 -2.72
N TRP A 154 2.62 -23.14 -3.97
CA TRP A 154 1.88 -22.40 -5.00
C TRP A 154 1.88 -23.14 -6.33
N LYS A 155 0.96 -22.73 -7.18
CA LYS A 155 0.84 -23.15 -8.58
C LYS A 155 0.77 -21.90 -9.43
N ILE A 156 1.59 -21.85 -10.47
CA ILE A 156 1.52 -20.76 -11.47
C ILE A 156 0.54 -21.23 -12.55
N ILE A 157 -0.44 -20.37 -12.84
CA ILE A 157 -1.33 -20.54 -13.99
C ILE A 157 -1.16 -19.33 -14.89
N LYS A 158 -1.21 -19.54 -16.20
CA LYS A 158 -1.20 -18.44 -17.16
C LYS A 158 -2.50 -17.64 -16.96
N ALA A 159 -2.37 -16.32 -16.81
CA ALA A 159 -3.53 -15.44 -16.89
C ALA A 159 -4.25 -15.63 -18.23
N ALA A 160 -5.56 -15.47 -18.26
CA ALA A 160 -6.31 -15.43 -19.50
C ALA A 160 -5.75 -14.34 -20.42
N LYS A 161 -5.75 -14.57 -21.75
CA LYS A 161 -5.15 -13.63 -22.73
C LYS A 161 -5.68 -12.19 -22.64
N ASP A 162 -6.88 -12.01 -22.08
CA ASP A 162 -7.56 -10.71 -21.99
C ASP A 162 -7.34 -9.96 -20.67
N GLU A 163 -6.65 -10.56 -19.68
CA GLU A 163 -6.30 -9.88 -18.43
C GLU A 163 -5.03 -9.04 -18.61
N LYS A 164 -5.18 -7.80 -19.09
CA LYS A 164 -4.10 -6.80 -19.12
C LYS A 164 -3.80 -6.30 -17.71
N GLU A 165 -2.98 -7.00 -16.97
CA GLU A 165 -2.46 -6.49 -15.70
C GLU A 165 -1.14 -5.73 -15.94
N SER A 166 -1.05 -4.49 -15.44
CA SER A 166 0.17 -3.68 -15.51
C SER A 166 1.36 -4.43 -14.90
N LYS A 167 2.48 -4.48 -15.61
CA LYS A 167 3.71 -5.14 -15.16
C LYS A 167 4.42 -4.33 -14.08
N LEU A 168 4.42 -3.01 -14.23
CA LEU A 168 5.07 -2.08 -13.32
C LEU A 168 4.08 -1.03 -12.80
N LEU A 169 4.02 -0.89 -11.49
CA LEU A 169 3.41 0.23 -10.81
C LEU A 169 4.31 0.63 -9.64
N LYS A 170 4.71 1.90 -9.58
CA LYS A 170 5.69 2.40 -8.64
C LYS A 170 5.34 3.83 -8.24
N LEU A 171 5.50 4.17 -6.97
CA LEU A 171 5.27 5.51 -6.45
C LEU A 171 6.59 6.18 -6.09
N ASN A 172 6.72 7.46 -6.38
CA ASN A 172 7.75 8.33 -5.85
C ASN A 172 7.19 9.10 -4.64
N SER A 173 7.75 8.91 -3.48
CA SER A 173 7.30 9.51 -2.22
C SER A 173 8.20 10.66 -1.74
N ASN A 174 9.01 11.24 -2.62
CA ASN A 174 9.94 12.31 -2.26
C ASN A 174 9.21 13.53 -1.70
N LYS A 175 8.07 13.90 -2.27
CA LYS A 175 7.25 15.03 -1.78
C LYS A 175 6.80 14.81 -0.34
N ALA A 176 6.36 13.59 0.02
CA ALA A 176 6.00 13.25 1.39
C ALA A 176 7.22 13.33 2.33
N LYS A 177 8.38 12.86 1.88
CA LYS A 177 9.63 12.98 2.65
C LYS A 177 10.03 14.43 2.89
N GLU A 178 9.98 15.27 1.88
CA GLU A 178 10.41 16.67 1.95
C GLU A 178 9.44 17.54 2.74
N LYS A 179 8.14 17.51 2.39
CA LYS A 179 7.13 18.41 2.97
C LYS A 179 6.56 17.92 4.29
N LEU A 180 6.39 16.58 4.45
CA LEU A 180 5.79 16.01 5.64
C LEU A 180 6.82 15.42 6.62
N LYS A 181 8.07 15.25 6.19
CA LYS A 181 9.11 14.49 6.92
C LYS A 181 8.68 13.04 7.17
N TRP A 182 7.90 12.48 6.23
CA TRP A 182 7.49 11.09 6.25
C TRP A 182 8.35 10.25 5.32
N GLN A 183 8.74 9.10 5.81
CA GLN A 183 9.37 8.04 5.02
C GLN A 183 9.01 6.67 5.61
N THR A 184 9.13 5.63 4.79
CA THR A 184 8.90 4.25 5.26
C THR A 184 9.92 3.86 6.32
N THR A 185 9.45 3.11 7.31
CA THR A 185 10.24 2.59 8.43
C THR A 185 10.68 1.16 8.18
N LEU A 186 9.75 0.33 7.68
CA LEU A 186 9.96 -1.10 7.47
C LEU A 186 10.59 -1.36 6.10
N ASN A 187 11.55 -2.27 6.07
CA ASN A 187 12.02 -2.83 4.81
C ASN A 187 11.05 -3.93 4.29
N PHE A 188 11.29 -4.44 3.09
CA PHE A 188 10.43 -5.44 2.46
C PHE A 188 10.25 -6.70 3.32
N ARG A 189 11.34 -7.23 3.90
CA ARG A 189 11.31 -8.43 4.75
C ARG A 189 10.50 -8.19 6.03
N GLU A 190 10.69 -7.06 6.68
CA GLU A 190 9.95 -6.68 7.89
C GLU A 190 8.46 -6.52 7.61
N THR A 191 8.11 -5.87 6.49
CA THR A 191 6.73 -5.74 6.02
C THR A 191 6.06 -7.10 5.89
N ILE A 192 6.72 -8.04 5.20
CA ILE A 192 6.18 -9.38 4.98
C ILE A 192 6.07 -10.14 6.32
N LYS A 193 7.13 -10.11 7.11
CA LYS A 193 7.16 -10.81 8.39
C LYS A 193 6.03 -10.35 9.30
N MET A 194 5.85 -9.05 9.50
CA MET A 194 4.77 -8.51 10.33
C MET A 194 3.39 -8.93 9.82
N THR A 195 3.19 -8.88 8.50
CA THR A 195 1.92 -9.31 7.89
C THR A 195 1.66 -10.79 8.16
N ILE A 196 2.63 -11.65 7.91
CA ILE A 196 2.44 -13.11 8.02
C ILE A 196 2.37 -13.55 9.48
N ASP A 197 3.13 -12.93 10.39
CA ASP A 197 3.03 -13.21 11.83
C ASP A 197 1.60 -12.95 12.35
N TRP A 198 0.93 -11.90 11.85
CA TRP A 198 -0.46 -11.63 12.23
C TRP A 198 -1.41 -12.76 11.79
N TYR A 199 -1.30 -13.23 10.55
CA TYR A 199 -2.13 -14.32 10.06
C TYR A 199 -1.82 -15.63 10.76
N LYS A 200 -0.56 -15.90 11.10
CA LYS A 200 -0.18 -17.07 11.91
C LYS A 200 -0.82 -17.00 13.29
N ASN A 201 -0.74 -15.85 13.97
CA ASN A 201 -1.39 -15.69 15.26
C ASN A 201 -2.89 -16.00 15.17
N PHE A 202 -3.56 -15.49 14.11
CA PHE A 202 -4.98 -15.73 13.88
C PHE A 202 -5.33 -17.20 13.70
N TYR A 203 -4.58 -17.92 12.85
CA TYR A 203 -4.87 -19.32 12.57
C TYR A 203 -4.40 -20.28 13.70
N ASP A 204 -3.30 -19.98 14.33
CA ASP A 204 -2.77 -20.77 15.46
C ASP A 204 -3.54 -20.51 16.76
N LYS A 205 -4.41 -19.49 16.81
CA LYS A 205 -5.21 -19.08 17.99
C LYS A 205 -4.36 -18.90 19.27
N LYS A 206 -3.09 -18.46 19.10
CA LYS A 206 -2.14 -18.37 20.21
C LYS A 206 -2.42 -17.21 21.16
N ASN A 207 -2.81 -16.07 20.58
CA ASN A 207 -3.10 -14.85 21.33
C ASN A 207 -4.34 -14.17 20.77
N ASP A 208 -4.94 -13.30 21.58
CA ASP A 208 -5.97 -12.41 21.11
C ASP A 208 -5.43 -11.48 20.01
N ASN A 209 -6.14 -11.44 18.88
CA ASN A 209 -5.70 -10.67 17.71
C ASN A 209 -5.67 -9.16 17.95
N TYR A 210 -6.51 -8.65 18.86
CA TYR A 210 -6.51 -7.25 19.24
C TYR A 210 -5.19 -6.90 19.94
N ASN A 211 -4.84 -7.64 20.99
CA ASN A 211 -3.59 -7.43 21.74
C ASN A 211 -2.36 -7.67 20.85
N PHE A 212 -2.41 -8.65 19.95
CA PHE A 212 -1.34 -8.88 18.99
C PHE A 212 -1.16 -7.66 18.05
N SER A 213 -2.26 -7.06 17.57
CA SER A 213 -2.22 -5.86 16.74
C SER A 213 -1.66 -4.65 17.49
N ILE A 214 -2.05 -4.44 18.75
CA ILE A 214 -1.50 -3.38 19.61
C ILE A 214 0.01 -3.55 19.78
N ASN A 215 0.49 -4.77 20.01
CA ASN A 215 1.92 -5.06 20.10
C ASN A 215 2.65 -4.78 18.77
N GLN A 216 2.04 -5.10 17.62
CA GLN A 216 2.62 -4.75 16.32
C GLN A 216 2.73 -3.24 16.12
N ILE A 217 1.71 -2.48 16.50
CA ILE A 217 1.74 -1.00 16.46
C ILE A 217 2.87 -0.46 17.35
N SER A 218 2.97 -0.96 18.57
CA SER A 218 4.02 -0.56 19.53
C SER A 218 5.42 -0.83 18.98
N ASN A 219 5.63 -2.01 18.43
CA ASN A 219 6.91 -2.40 17.81
C ASN A 219 7.23 -1.51 16.58
N TYR A 220 6.24 -1.23 15.73
CA TYR A 220 6.41 -0.32 14.60
C TYR A 220 6.84 1.08 15.05
N LEU A 221 6.22 1.63 16.09
CA LEU A 221 6.58 2.93 16.64
C LEU A 221 7.99 2.95 17.24
N GLN A 222 8.42 1.85 17.86
CA GLN A 222 9.81 1.71 18.36
C GLN A 222 10.81 1.66 17.20
N PHE A 223 10.53 0.90 16.12
CA PHE A 223 11.38 0.90 14.92
C PHE A 223 11.51 2.31 14.34
N LYS A 224 10.39 3.03 14.28
CA LYS A 224 10.36 4.38 13.76
C LYS A 224 11.23 5.34 14.56
N LYS A 225 11.16 5.30 15.90
CA LYS A 225 12.00 6.12 16.79
C LYS A 225 13.50 5.85 16.62
N LYS A 226 13.89 4.61 16.31
CA LYS A 226 15.31 4.23 16.13
C LYS A 226 15.87 4.61 14.75
N ARG A 227 15.04 4.89 13.75
CA ARG A 227 15.45 5.07 12.35
C ARG A 227 15.23 6.49 11.82
N ILE A 228 14.65 7.37 12.62
CA ILE A 228 14.51 8.80 12.38
C ILE A 228 15.46 9.56 13.32
#